data_15941b6c31f51c6ccfb1b977ed7003eb
#
_entry.id   15941b6c31f51c6ccfb1b977ed7003eb
#
_cell.length_a   1.000
_cell.length_b   1.000
_cell.length_c   1.000
_cell.angle_alpha   90.00
_cell.angle_beta   90.00
_cell.angle_gamma   90.00
#
_symmetry.space_group_name_H-M   'P 1'
#
loop_
_entity.id
_entity.type
_entity.pdbx_description
1 polymer ?
#
loop_
_entity_poly.entity_id
_entity_poly.type
_entity_poly.pdbx_seq_one_letter_code
_entity_poly.pdbx_strand_id
1 'polypeptide(L)'
;DNEQVTWSGSFRPPIQGQGIYPRPERPLPVRVAVGGTPQSIFRAATRGLPVALAIIGGSPDRFRALAELHRHTLVESGFDPADVPLSVHGHGYIADTTEQAADEFYGSYAAAMTRIGRERGWGPMTRQQYDLMRDPEGSLVLGDPETVAAKILRWKEVLGVDRFELHVSVGTLPHEQVMRSIELLGTRVAPLVRG
;
A
#
# COMPACT_ATOMS: atom_id res chain seq x y z
N ASP A 1 11.40 -12.83 20.30
CA ASP A 1 12.14 -12.15 21.38
C ASP A 1 13.47 -12.85 21.73
N ASN A 2 13.82 -13.93 21.04
CA ASN A 2 15.08 -14.60 21.27
C ASN A 2 16.26 -13.76 20.77
N GLU A 3 17.32 -13.66 21.58
CA GLU A 3 18.53 -12.95 21.21
C GLU A 3 19.26 -13.63 20.05
N GLN A 4 19.18 -14.95 20.02
CA GLN A 4 19.71 -15.79 18.95
C GLN A 4 18.60 -16.68 18.38
N VAL A 5 18.61 -16.85 17.06
CA VAL A 5 17.64 -17.67 16.33
C VAL A 5 18.29 -18.93 15.82
N THR A 6 17.71 -20.07 16.19
CA THR A 6 17.96 -21.36 15.58
C THR A 6 16.71 -21.82 14.88
N TRP A 7 16.78 -22.07 13.57
CA TRP A 7 15.63 -22.44 12.76
C TRP A 7 16.05 -23.36 11.61
N SER A 8 15.18 -24.26 11.23
CA SER A 8 15.34 -25.11 10.04
C SER A 8 14.03 -25.21 9.27
N GLY A 9 14.11 -25.36 7.95
CA GLY A 9 12.96 -25.53 7.07
C GLY A 9 13.36 -26.11 5.73
N SER A 10 12.37 -26.33 4.83
CA SER A 10 12.57 -27.07 3.58
C SER A 10 13.21 -26.25 2.46
N PHE A 11 13.14 -24.90 2.49
CA PHE A 11 13.47 -24.05 1.35
C PHE A 11 14.73 -23.20 1.51
N ARG A 12 15.37 -23.22 2.67
CA ARG A 12 16.65 -22.52 2.91
C ARG A 12 17.53 -23.33 3.88
N PRO A 13 18.85 -23.10 3.86
CA PRO A 13 19.76 -23.68 4.85
C PRO A 13 19.36 -23.34 6.29
N PRO A 14 19.62 -24.21 7.27
CA PRO A 14 19.37 -23.95 8.68
C PRO A 14 20.09 -22.69 9.18
N ILE A 15 19.45 -21.98 10.10
CA ILE A 15 20.07 -20.91 10.90
C ILE A 15 20.43 -21.53 12.25
N GLN A 16 21.65 -21.33 12.72
CA GLN A 16 22.12 -21.88 13.99
C GLN A 16 22.71 -20.75 14.84
N GLY A 17 22.03 -20.41 15.94
CA GLY A 17 22.50 -19.45 16.94
C GLY A 17 22.85 -18.06 16.39
N GLN A 18 22.15 -17.59 15.35
CA GLN A 18 22.44 -16.29 14.74
C GLN A 18 21.65 -15.17 15.39
N GLY A 19 22.33 -14.10 15.79
CA GLY A 19 21.70 -12.86 16.22
C GLY A 19 21.29 -11.98 15.03
N ILE A 20 20.25 -11.18 15.22
CA ILE A 20 19.76 -10.20 14.23
C ILE A 20 20.01 -8.80 14.82
N TYR A 21 20.76 -8.00 14.10
CA TYR A 21 21.17 -6.66 14.56
C TYR A 21 20.93 -5.60 13.48
N PRO A 22 20.63 -4.32 13.85
CA PRO A 22 20.45 -3.84 15.23
C PRO A 22 19.17 -4.42 15.87
N ARG A 23 19.21 -4.60 17.21
CA ARG A 23 18.02 -5.06 17.95
C ARG A 23 17.04 -3.89 18.12
N PRO A 24 15.75 -4.09 17.86
CA PRO A 24 14.75 -3.06 18.10
C PRO A 24 14.55 -2.86 19.62
N GLU A 25 14.43 -1.61 20.06
CA GLU A 25 14.11 -1.26 21.46
C GLU A 25 12.69 -1.69 21.88
N ARG A 26 11.79 -1.82 20.90
CA ARG A 26 10.39 -2.24 21.07
C ARG A 26 10.03 -3.30 20.04
N PRO A 27 9.05 -4.16 20.31
CA PRO A 27 8.52 -5.07 19.30
C PRO A 27 8.14 -4.33 18.02
N LEU A 28 8.61 -4.83 16.89
CA LEU A 28 8.26 -4.25 15.59
C LEU A 28 6.83 -4.65 15.21
N PRO A 29 5.98 -3.70 14.78
CA PRO A 29 4.67 -4.03 14.26
C PRO A 29 4.82 -4.80 12.94
N VAL A 30 4.17 -5.96 12.84
CA VAL A 30 4.17 -6.81 11.64
C VAL A 30 2.81 -6.71 10.96
N ARG A 31 2.79 -6.44 9.66
CA ARG A 31 1.58 -6.46 8.83
C ARG A 31 1.71 -7.47 7.70
N VAL A 32 0.60 -8.09 7.34
CA VAL A 32 0.54 -8.99 6.18
C VAL A 32 0.05 -8.21 4.97
N ALA A 33 0.91 -8.07 3.95
CA ALA A 33 0.50 -7.45 2.69
C ALA A 33 -0.37 -8.41 1.86
N VAL A 34 -1.53 -7.94 1.40
CA VAL A 34 -2.49 -8.74 0.62
C VAL A 34 -2.90 -7.99 -0.64
N GLY A 35 -2.64 -8.58 -1.81
CA GLY A 35 -2.97 -8.02 -3.12
C GLY A 35 -4.32 -8.47 -3.71
N GLY A 36 -5.23 -9.02 -2.90
CA GLY A 36 -6.57 -9.41 -3.37
C GLY A 36 -6.98 -10.86 -3.12
N THR A 37 -6.19 -11.65 -2.38
CA THR A 37 -6.47 -13.07 -2.12
C THR A 37 -7.23 -13.26 -0.80
N PRO A 38 -8.51 -13.71 -0.80
CA PRO A 38 -9.29 -13.92 0.42
C PRO A 38 -8.63 -14.86 1.42
N GLN A 39 -7.97 -15.93 0.95
CA GLN A 39 -7.28 -16.88 1.82
C GLN A 39 -6.12 -16.23 2.61
N SER A 40 -5.47 -15.22 2.04
CA SER A 40 -4.42 -14.48 2.75
C SER A 40 -5.00 -13.56 3.83
N ILE A 41 -6.15 -12.95 3.58
CA ILE A 41 -6.93 -12.21 4.58
C ILE A 41 -7.31 -13.12 5.74
N PHE A 42 -7.97 -14.25 5.44
CA PHE A 42 -8.40 -15.21 6.44
C PHE A 42 -7.24 -15.70 7.31
N ARG A 43 -6.11 -16.07 6.69
CA ARG A 43 -4.91 -16.54 7.40
C ARG A 43 -4.28 -15.47 8.30
N ALA A 44 -4.32 -14.20 7.92
CA ALA A 44 -3.84 -13.10 8.75
C ALA A 44 -4.80 -12.84 9.93
N ALA A 45 -6.09 -12.71 9.64
CA ALA A 45 -7.11 -12.37 10.62
C ALA A 45 -7.29 -13.46 11.71
N THR A 46 -7.22 -14.75 11.35
CA THR A 46 -7.26 -15.85 12.33
C THR A 46 -6.09 -15.86 13.32
N ARG A 47 -5.06 -15.04 13.07
CA ARG A 47 -3.90 -14.86 13.95
C ARG A 47 -3.85 -13.49 14.62
N GLY A 48 -4.90 -12.69 14.47
CA GLY A 48 -4.91 -11.32 14.97
C GLY A 48 -3.84 -10.42 14.33
N LEU A 49 -3.43 -10.71 13.07
CA LEU A 49 -2.40 -9.93 12.40
C LEU A 49 -3.02 -8.79 11.58
N PRO A 50 -2.49 -7.56 11.73
CA PRO A 50 -2.84 -6.43 10.87
C PRO A 50 -2.58 -6.73 9.39
N VAL A 51 -3.45 -6.20 8.52
CA VAL A 51 -3.35 -6.35 7.06
C VAL A 51 -3.07 -5.00 6.40
N ALA A 52 -2.25 -5.03 5.34
CA ALA A 52 -2.09 -3.95 4.38
C ALA A 52 -2.64 -4.41 3.02
N LEU A 53 -3.75 -3.83 2.58
CA LEU A 53 -4.31 -4.07 1.25
C LEU A 53 -3.46 -3.37 0.21
N ALA A 54 -2.85 -4.11 -0.71
CA ALA A 54 -2.03 -3.57 -1.79
C ALA A 54 -2.89 -3.33 -3.03
N ILE A 55 -3.36 -2.10 -3.22
CA ILE A 55 -4.21 -1.71 -4.36
C ILE A 55 -3.35 -1.01 -5.41
N ILE A 56 -2.83 -1.78 -6.35
CA ILE A 56 -2.00 -1.29 -7.46
C ILE A 56 -2.74 -1.29 -8.80
N GLY A 57 -4.00 -1.71 -8.83
CA GLY A 57 -4.86 -1.72 -10.00
C GLY A 57 -6.32 -2.00 -9.63
N GLY A 58 -7.24 -1.58 -10.50
CA GLY A 58 -8.67 -1.67 -10.27
C GLY A 58 -9.21 -0.56 -9.36
N SER A 59 -10.52 -0.57 -9.09
CA SER A 59 -11.14 0.36 -8.14
C SER A 59 -10.97 -0.13 -6.69
N PRO A 60 -10.79 0.77 -5.71
CA PRO A 60 -10.78 0.42 -4.28
C PRO A 60 -12.06 -0.28 -3.83
N ASP A 61 -13.21 0.00 -4.45
CA ASP A 61 -14.49 -0.66 -4.14
C ASP A 61 -14.44 -2.19 -4.26
N ARG A 62 -13.60 -2.71 -5.15
CA ARG A 62 -13.40 -4.16 -5.31
C ARG A 62 -12.75 -4.82 -4.10
N PHE A 63 -12.11 -4.05 -3.24
CA PHE A 63 -11.45 -4.51 -2.02
C PHE A 63 -12.33 -4.42 -0.78
N ARG A 64 -13.54 -3.84 -0.89
CA ARG A 64 -14.48 -3.72 0.23
C ARG A 64 -14.77 -5.06 0.89
N ALA A 65 -15.10 -6.08 0.09
CA ALA A 65 -15.37 -7.42 0.59
C ALA A 65 -14.17 -8.04 1.34
N LEU A 66 -12.94 -7.71 0.97
CA LEU A 66 -11.73 -8.17 1.67
C LEU A 66 -11.54 -7.44 3.01
N ALA A 67 -11.85 -6.16 3.07
CA ALA A 67 -11.83 -5.39 4.30
C ALA A 67 -12.91 -5.89 5.30
N GLU A 68 -14.10 -6.21 4.80
CA GLU A 68 -15.17 -6.80 5.60
C GLU A 68 -14.81 -8.21 6.08
N LEU A 69 -14.25 -9.05 5.21
CA LEU A 69 -13.75 -10.38 5.55
C LEU A 69 -12.70 -10.31 6.67
N HIS A 70 -11.77 -9.35 6.63
CA HIS A 70 -10.77 -9.17 7.67
C HIS A 70 -11.42 -8.91 9.03
N ARG A 71 -12.33 -7.92 9.11
CA ARG A 71 -13.01 -7.57 10.37
C ARG A 71 -13.86 -8.71 10.90
N HIS A 72 -14.63 -9.35 10.03
CA HIS A 72 -15.49 -10.48 10.41
C HIS A 72 -14.66 -11.65 10.96
N THR A 73 -13.60 -12.05 10.27
CA THR A 73 -12.74 -13.16 10.70
C THR A 73 -12.01 -12.83 12.01
N LEU A 74 -11.61 -11.55 12.25
CA LEU A 74 -11.05 -11.16 13.54
C LEU A 74 -12.04 -11.42 14.68
N VAL A 75 -13.28 -10.96 14.54
CA VAL A 75 -14.33 -11.18 15.55
C VAL A 75 -14.57 -12.67 15.80
N GLU A 76 -14.72 -13.47 14.75
CA GLU A 76 -14.89 -14.92 14.87
C GLU A 76 -13.70 -15.63 15.54
N SER A 77 -12.50 -15.03 15.43
CA SER A 77 -11.27 -15.57 16.03
C SER A 77 -10.99 -15.01 17.43
N GLY A 78 -11.90 -14.20 17.99
CA GLY A 78 -11.81 -13.65 19.36
C GLY A 78 -10.94 -12.40 19.48
N PHE A 79 -10.65 -11.70 18.36
CA PHE A 79 -9.93 -10.42 18.37
C PHE A 79 -10.89 -9.25 18.17
N ASP A 80 -10.58 -8.12 18.83
CA ASP A 80 -11.28 -6.87 18.55
C ASP A 80 -10.68 -6.20 17.29
N PRO A 81 -11.48 -5.93 16.25
CA PRO A 81 -11.00 -5.23 15.07
C PRO A 81 -10.42 -3.83 15.37
N ALA A 82 -10.81 -3.19 16.47
CA ALA A 82 -10.25 -1.91 16.89
C ALA A 82 -8.77 -2.00 17.32
N ASP A 83 -8.33 -3.16 17.79
CA ASP A 83 -6.95 -3.42 18.19
C ASP A 83 -6.07 -3.92 17.03
N VAL A 84 -6.68 -4.31 15.91
CA VAL A 84 -5.99 -4.91 14.75
C VAL A 84 -6.20 -4.05 13.51
N PRO A 85 -5.36 -3.01 13.32
CA PRO A 85 -5.59 -2.00 12.28
C PRO A 85 -5.51 -2.58 10.87
N LEU A 86 -6.38 -2.07 10.00
CA LEU A 86 -6.37 -2.30 8.57
C LEU A 86 -5.71 -1.12 7.85
N SER A 87 -4.71 -1.36 7.05
CA SER A 87 -4.07 -0.34 6.22
C SER A 87 -4.28 -0.61 4.73
N VAL A 88 -4.07 0.43 3.93
CA VAL A 88 -4.06 0.32 2.47
C VAL A 88 -2.79 0.96 1.90
N HIS A 89 -2.21 0.31 0.93
CA HIS A 89 -1.06 0.77 0.16
C HIS A 89 -1.48 1.00 -1.29
N GLY A 90 -1.18 2.19 -1.81
CA GLY A 90 -1.42 2.57 -3.20
C GLY A 90 -0.24 3.28 -3.83
N HIS A 91 -0.14 3.21 -5.16
CA HIS A 91 0.79 4.02 -5.92
C HIS A 91 0.25 5.44 -6.10
N GLY A 92 1.10 6.44 -6.09
CA GLY A 92 0.69 7.79 -6.36
C GLY A 92 1.83 8.78 -6.41
N TYR A 93 1.47 10.02 -6.74
CA TYR A 93 2.43 11.12 -6.88
C TYR A 93 1.72 12.45 -6.67
N ILE A 94 2.39 13.41 -6.05
CA ILE A 94 1.84 14.73 -5.73
C ILE A 94 2.74 15.79 -6.32
N ALA A 95 2.14 16.72 -7.07
CA ALA A 95 2.80 17.91 -7.56
C ALA A 95 1.95 19.16 -7.23
N ASP A 96 2.39 20.34 -7.65
CA ASP A 96 1.67 21.58 -7.37
C ASP A 96 0.34 21.70 -8.14
N THR A 97 0.21 20.99 -9.28
CA THR A 97 -1.03 20.84 -10.03
C THR A 97 -1.27 19.38 -10.43
N THR A 98 -2.54 19.02 -10.67
CA THR A 98 -2.92 17.67 -11.10
C THR A 98 -2.35 17.32 -12.48
N GLU A 99 -2.29 18.28 -13.41
CA GLU A 99 -1.73 18.08 -14.75
C GLU A 99 -0.22 17.85 -14.66
N GLN A 100 0.50 18.64 -13.86
CA GLN A 100 1.93 18.46 -13.62
C GLN A 100 2.20 17.07 -13.03
N ALA A 101 1.44 16.67 -12.02
CA ALA A 101 1.59 15.34 -11.42
C ALA A 101 1.39 14.23 -12.45
N ALA A 102 0.38 14.37 -13.33
CA ALA A 102 0.07 13.39 -14.36
C ALA A 102 1.20 13.24 -15.40
N ASP A 103 1.81 14.33 -15.80
CA ASP A 103 2.86 14.33 -16.83
C ASP A 103 4.22 13.90 -16.28
N GLU A 104 4.60 14.37 -15.09
CA GLU A 104 5.86 13.99 -14.44
C GLU A 104 5.90 12.50 -14.10
N PHE A 105 4.80 11.95 -13.59
CA PHE A 105 4.76 10.55 -13.11
C PHE A 105 4.61 9.52 -14.23
N TYR A 106 3.95 9.86 -15.34
CA TYR A 106 3.57 8.91 -16.39
C TYR A 106 4.75 8.10 -16.94
N GLY A 107 5.81 8.77 -17.38
CA GLY A 107 6.93 8.10 -18.05
C GLY A 107 7.59 7.03 -17.18
N SER A 108 7.87 7.39 -15.94
CA SER A 108 8.51 6.51 -14.94
C SER A 108 7.60 5.37 -14.54
N TYR A 109 6.33 5.68 -14.26
CA TYR A 109 5.31 4.71 -13.88
C TYR A 109 5.02 3.71 -14.99
N ALA A 110 4.80 4.18 -16.22
CA ALA A 110 4.52 3.32 -17.37
C ALA A 110 5.68 2.37 -17.69
N ALA A 111 6.92 2.84 -17.60
CA ALA A 111 8.10 2.01 -17.78
C ALA A 111 8.19 0.90 -16.72
N ALA A 112 7.99 1.25 -15.45
CA ALA A 112 8.01 0.30 -14.34
C ALA A 112 6.89 -0.74 -14.45
N MET A 113 5.65 -0.30 -14.70
CA MET A 113 4.49 -1.19 -14.81
C MET A 113 4.56 -2.08 -16.06
N THR A 114 5.12 -1.59 -17.16
CA THR A 114 5.37 -2.40 -18.36
C THR A 114 6.40 -3.50 -18.08
N ARG A 115 7.47 -3.18 -17.34
CA ARG A 115 8.48 -4.18 -16.95
C ARG A 115 7.88 -5.26 -16.04
N ILE A 116 7.15 -4.86 -14.99
CA ILE A 116 6.47 -5.79 -14.07
C ILE A 116 5.43 -6.62 -14.84
N GLY A 117 4.71 -5.98 -15.76
CA GLY A 117 3.67 -6.61 -16.57
C GLY A 117 4.20 -7.76 -17.45
N ARG A 118 5.41 -7.65 -18.00
CA ARG A 118 6.03 -8.74 -18.78
C ARG A 118 6.15 -10.04 -18.00
N GLU A 119 6.49 -9.94 -16.71
CA GLU A 119 6.61 -11.12 -15.83
C GLU A 119 5.27 -11.75 -15.49
N ARG A 120 4.18 -10.98 -15.63
CA ARG A 120 2.81 -11.37 -15.27
C ARG A 120 1.89 -11.59 -16.46
N GLY A 121 2.41 -11.49 -17.68
CA GLY A 121 1.62 -11.64 -18.92
C GLY A 121 0.69 -10.44 -19.22
N TRP A 122 0.97 -9.26 -18.66
CA TRP A 122 0.22 -8.04 -18.98
C TRP A 122 0.81 -7.33 -20.19
N GLY A 123 -0.03 -6.60 -20.93
CA GLY A 123 0.42 -5.70 -21.99
C GLY A 123 1.19 -4.49 -21.45
N PRO A 124 1.85 -3.72 -22.34
CA PRO A 124 2.48 -2.46 -21.96
C PRO A 124 1.46 -1.47 -21.38
N MET A 125 1.87 -0.69 -20.38
CA MET A 125 1.05 0.38 -19.82
C MET A 125 0.89 1.51 -20.84
N THR A 126 -0.34 1.74 -21.29
CA THR A 126 -0.68 2.84 -22.20
C THR A 126 -1.08 4.10 -21.46
N ARG A 127 -1.00 5.28 -22.12
CA ARG A 127 -1.48 6.55 -21.55
C ARG A 127 -2.97 6.47 -21.21
N GLN A 128 -3.78 5.87 -22.05
CA GLN A 128 -5.21 5.70 -21.81
C GLN A 128 -5.49 4.88 -20.53
N GLN A 129 -4.77 3.78 -20.33
CA GLN A 129 -4.90 2.98 -19.10
C GLN A 129 -4.46 3.77 -17.87
N TYR A 130 -3.36 4.52 -17.96
CA TYR A 130 -2.88 5.37 -16.90
C TYR A 130 -3.90 6.46 -16.55
N ASP A 131 -4.50 7.12 -17.54
CA ASP A 131 -5.51 8.15 -17.33
C ASP A 131 -6.76 7.59 -16.64
N LEU A 132 -7.23 6.39 -17.01
CA LEU A 132 -8.31 5.70 -16.31
C LEU A 132 -7.96 5.35 -14.86
N MET A 133 -6.69 5.00 -14.58
CA MET A 133 -6.27 4.68 -13.20
C MET A 133 -6.22 5.90 -12.29
N ARG A 134 -5.96 7.10 -12.82
CA ARG A 134 -5.94 8.34 -12.04
C ARG A 134 -7.30 8.97 -11.84
N ASP A 135 -8.35 8.49 -12.52
CA ASP A 135 -9.73 8.94 -12.26
C ASP A 135 -10.09 8.80 -10.77
N PRO A 136 -11.08 9.58 -10.26
CA PRO A 136 -11.50 9.51 -8.86
C PRO A 136 -11.78 8.09 -8.34
N GLU A 137 -12.31 7.23 -9.22
CA GLU A 137 -12.62 5.82 -8.92
C GLU A 137 -11.43 4.86 -9.13
N GLY A 138 -10.34 5.33 -9.74
CA GLY A 138 -9.19 4.50 -10.10
C GLY A 138 -8.23 4.27 -8.93
N SER A 139 -7.25 3.37 -9.16
CA SER A 139 -6.28 2.94 -8.15
C SER A 139 -5.08 3.89 -7.95
N LEU A 140 -4.83 4.82 -8.87
CA LEU A 140 -3.67 5.70 -8.81
C LEU A 140 -4.00 6.98 -8.06
N VAL A 141 -3.38 7.19 -6.90
CA VAL A 141 -3.61 8.34 -6.03
C VAL A 141 -2.65 9.48 -6.43
N LEU A 142 -3.10 10.30 -7.38
CA LEU A 142 -2.24 11.26 -8.06
C LEU A 142 -2.97 12.58 -8.29
N GLY A 143 -2.25 13.69 -8.13
CA GLY A 143 -2.74 15.04 -8.39
C GLY A 143 -2.08 16.10 -7.53
N ASP A 144 -2.75 17.26 -7.44
CA ASP A 144 -2.45 18.27 -6.44
C ASP A 144 -2.83 17.79 -5.01
N PRO A 145 -2.41 18.50 -3.95
CA PRO A 145 -2.67 18.08 -2.58
C PRO A 145 -4.16 17.87 -2.25
N GLU A 146 -5.04 18.71 -2.75
CA GLU A 146 -6.48 18.66 -2.52
C GLU A 146 -7.11 17.44 -3.22
N THR A 147 -6.74 17.18 -4.46
CA THR A 147 -7.16 15.99 -5.23
C THR A 147 -6.72 14.70 -4.55
N VAL A 148 -5.45 14.65 -4.11
CA VAL A 148 -4.89 13.47 -3.43
C VAL A 148 -5.58 13.26 -2.07
N ALA A 149 -5.79 14.32 -1.29
CA ALA A 149 -6.48 14.24 0.00
C ALA A 149 -7.92 13.70 -0.17
N ALA A 150 -8.68 14.25 -1.13
CA ALA A 150 -10.04 13.78 -1.41
C ALA A 150 -10.08 12.30 -1.78
N LYS A 151 -9.11 11.83 -2.58
CA LYS A 151 -9.02 10.43 -2.98
C LYS A 151 -8.65 9.51 -1.81
N ILE A 152 -7.75 9.93 -0.92
CA ILE A 152 -7.41 9.18 0.30
C ILE A 152 -8.62 9.09 1.23
N LEU A 153 -9.36 10.18 1.42
CA LEU A 153 -10.58 10.20 2.25
C LEU A 153 -11.66 9.27 1.68
N ARG A 154 -11.86 9.26 0.35
CA ARG A 154 -12.74 8.30 -0.30
C ARG A 154 -12.33 6.86 -0.04
N TRP A 155 -11.04 6.52 -0.14
CA TRP A 155 -10.56 5.16 0.15
C TRP A 155 -10.78 4.80 1.63
N LYS A 156 -10.58 5.76 2.54
CA LYS A 156 -10.89 5.59 3.97
C LYS A 156 -12.36 5.26 4.18
N GLU A 157 -13.27 5.98 3.53
CA GLU A 157 -14.72 5.75 3.60
C GLU A 157 -15.11 4.37 3.04
N VAL A 158 -14.60 4.03 1.84
CA VAL A 158 -14.92 2.78 1.15
C VAL A 158 -14.42 1.54 1.89
N LEU A 159 -13.21 1.60 2.44
CA LEU A 159 -12.51 0.45 3.03
C LEU A 159 -12.54 0.45 4.56
N GLY A 160 -12.81 1.60 5.19
CA GLY A 160 -12.74 1.77 6.64
C GLY A 160 -11.31 1.54 7.18
N VAL A 161 -10.30 2.04 6.48
CA VAL A 161 -8.90 1.85 6.86
C VAL A 161 -8.44 2.89 7.87
N ASP A 162 -7.51 2.48 8.74
CA ASP A 162 -6.91 3.32 9.78
C ASP A 162 -5.65 4.02 9.29
N ARG A 163 -5.03 3.49 8.23
CA ARG A 163 -3.76 3.96 7.69
C ARG A 163 -3.73 3.89 6.18
N PHE A 164 -3.23 4.95 5.56
CA PHE A 164 -2.92 5.03 4.14
C PHE A 164 -1.40 5.11 3.93
N GLU A 165 -0.88 4.32 3.01
CA GLU A 165 0.54 4.26 2.65
C GLU A 165 0.68 4.61 1.17
N LEU A 166 1.26 5.78 0.85
CA LEU A 166 1.46 6.23 -0.52
C LEU A 166 2.87 5.87 -1.00
N HIS A 167 2.94 5.06 -2.05
CA HIS A 167 4.20 4.72 -2.70
C HIS A 167 4.50 5.73 -3.82
N VAL A 168 5.32 6.73 -3.52
CA VAL A 168 5.64 7.84 -4.42
C VAL A 168 6.82 7.56 -5.37
N SER A 169 7.68 6.61 -5.06
CA SER A 169 8.93 6.33 -5.79
C SER A 169 8.81 5.14 -6.74
N VAL A 170 7.77 5.12 -7.59
CA VAL A 170 7.60 4.06 -8.58
C VAL A 170 8.38 4.37 -9.85
N GLY A 171 9.32 3.48 -10.19
CA GLY A 171 10.17 3.66 -11.39
C GLY A 171 11.41 4.52 -11.12
N THR A 172 11.75 5.39 -12.07
CA THR A 172 13.00 6.17 -12.10
C THR A 172 12.77 7.67 -12.06
N LEU A 173 11.87 8.12 -11.19
CA LEU A 173 11.62 9.54 -10.98
C LEU A 173 12.89 10.28 -10.53
N PRO A 174 13.11 11.53 -10.98
CA PRO A 174 14.13 12.40 -10.43
C PRO A 174 13.99 12.56 -8.91
N HIS A 175 15.11 12.53 -8.21
CA HIS A 175 15.10 12.59 -6.73
C HIS A 175 14.38 13.84 -6.19
N GLU A 176 14.59 15.00 -6.83
CA GLU A 176 13.95 16.26 -6.45
C GLU A 176 12.43 16.20 -6.54
N GLN A 177 11.89 15.55 -7.57
CA GLN A 177 10.46 15.34 -7.73
C GLN A 177 9.89 14.43 -6.63
N VAL A 178 10.59 13.34 -6.29
CA VAL A 178 10.20 12.47 -5.19
C VAL A 178 10.20 13.23 -3.87
N MET A 179 11.25 14.01 -3.59
CA MET A 179 11.33 14.82 -2.36
C MET A 179 10.24 15.88 -2.28
N ARG A 180 9.92 16.55 -3.41
CA ARG A 180 8.79 17.51 -3.46
C ARG A 180 7.45 16.83 -3.17
N SER A 181 7.22 15.65 -3.76
CA SER A 181 6.00 14.88 -3.51
C SER A 181 5.86 14.46 -2.04
N ILE A 182 6.96 14.06 -1.39
CA ILE A 182 6.99 13.73 0.05
C ILE A 182 6.69 14.97 0.91
N GLU A 183 7.28 16.11 0.57
CA GLU A 183 7.03 17.39 1.24
C GLU A 183 5.54 17.77 1.17
N LEU A 184 4.96 17.74 -0.03
CA LEU A 184 3.54 18.03 -0.24
C LEU A 184 2.64 17.04 0.51
N LEU A 185 2.99 15.75 0.54
CA LEU A 185 2.27 14.76 1.32
C LEU A 185 2.24 15.11 2.81
N GLY A 186 3.39 15.47 3.38
CA GLY A 186 3.51 15.78 4.81
C GLY A 186 2.90 17.12 5.21
N THR A 187 3.09 18.17 4.39
CA THR A 187 2.75 19.55 4.76
C THR A 187 1.37 20.00 4.27
N ARG A 188 0.86 19.42 3.18
CA ARG A 188 -0.41 19.82 2.56
C ARG A 188 -1.47 18.74 2.63
N VAL A 189 -1.16 17.50 2.25
CA VAL A 189 -2.15 16.40 2.21
C VAL A 189 -2.46 15.89 3.61
N ALA A 190 -1.45 15.62 4.43
CA ALA A 190 -1.65 15.03 5.75
C ALA A 190 -2.57 15.86 6.68
N PRO A 191 -2.49 17.20 6.72
CA PRO A 191 -3.45 18.03 7.48
C PRO A 191 -4.90 17.86 7.00
N LEU A 192 -5.11 17.79 5.67
CA LEU A 192 -6.46 17.64 5.11
C LEU A 192 -7.09 16.26 5.41
N VAL A 193 -6.27 15.23 5.56
CA VAL A 193 -6.75 13.86 5.81
C VAL A 193 -6.95 13.57 7.29
N ARG A 194 -6.22 14.26 8.16
CA ARG A 194 -6.28 14.04 9.61
C ARG A 194 -7.40 14.81 10.32
N GLY A 195 -7.92 15.87 9.68
CA GLY A 195 -8.98 16.74 10.21
C GLY A 195 -8.41 17.76 11.17
#